data_931f3c370c7ddbca0c5001f5c9c5c90b
#
_entry.id   931f3c370c7ddbca0c5001f5c9c5c90b
#
_cell.length_a   1.000
_cell.length_b   1.000
_cell.length_c   1.000
_cell.angle_alpha   90.00
_cell.angle_beta   90.00
_cell.angle_gamma   90.00
#
_symmetry.space_group_name_H-M   'P 1'
#
loop_
_entity.id
_entity.type
_entity.pdbx_description
1 polymer ?
#
loop_
_entity_poly.entity_id
_entity_poly.type
_entity_poly.pdbx_seq_one_letter_code
_entity_poly.pdbx_strand_id
1 'polypeptide(L)'
;MLKYALIPLLPFAGFLIAGLFGKYLKEKAAYFPIAGVVGAFILSVSAFFDVVNGVKLNENFYSWISIGTFSVNVGFQIDQLTAVMLLVVTTLSSLIHIYSVGYMHGDKGYPRFFAYLALFTFFMLVLVMANNFLLMFVGWEGVGLCSYLLIGFWYEKKSASDAGIKAFVVNRVGDFGFVLAVLLIFLTFGTLDFSEVFASAPTSVGMRHERKGYRPELAV
;
A
#
# COMPACT_ATOMS: atom_id res chain seq x y z
N MET A 1 -1.85 4.43 18.92
CA MET A 1 -0.77 4.66 17.96
C MET A 1 0.06 3.42 17.66
N LEU A 2 0.84 2.91 18.58
CA LEU A 2 1.76 1.79 18.34
C LEU A 2 1.08 0.56 17.71
N LYS A 3 -0.13 0.19 18.14
CA LYS A 3 -0.85 -0.98 17.59
C LYS A 3 -1.15 -0.86 16.10
N TYR A 4 -1.46 0.33 15.60
CA TYR A 4 -1.76 0.54 14.18
C TYR A 4 -0.50 0.50 13.32
N ALA A 5 0.61 1.06 13.81
CA ALA A 5 1.91 0.95 13.14
C ALA A 5 2.41 -0.51 13.07
N LEU A 6 2.08 -1.33 14.06
CA LEU A 6 2.44 -2.75 14.07
C LEU A 6 1.72 -3.56 12.97
N ILE A 7 0.56 -3.12 12.48
CA ILE A 7 -0.18 -3.84 11.43
C ILE A 7 0.69 -4.08 10.20
N PRO A 8 1.28 -3.07 9.54
CA PRO A 8 2.19 -3.31 8.41
C PRO A 8 3.58 -3.80 8.86
N LEU A 9 4.06 -3.42 10.04
CA LEU A 9 5.41 -3.77 10.49
C LEU A 9 5.58 -5.27 10.79
N LEU A 10 4.53 -5.97 11.21
CA LEU A 10 4.59 -7.40 11.47
C LEU A 10 4.88 -8.23 10.21
N PRO A 11 4.15 -8.07 9.07
CA PRO A 11 4.53 -8.71 7.82
C PRO A 11 5.93 -8.30 7.33
N PHE A 12 6.31 -7.04 7.51
CA PHE A 12 7.64 -6.57 7.15
C PHE A 12 8.75 -7.26 7.96
N ALA A 13 8.56 -7.45 9.26
CA ALA A 13 9.49 -8.22 10.08
C ALA A 13 9.58 -9.68 9.61
N GLY A 14 8.44 -10.29 9.26
CA GLY A 14 8.39 -11.61 8.64
C GLY A 14 9.19 -11.70 7.34
N PHE A 15 9.04 -10.68 6.47
CA PHE A 15 9.83 -10.55 5.24
C PHE A 15 11.33 -10.50 5.54
N LEU A 16 11.77 -9.64 6.47
CA LEU A 16 13.18 -9.50 6.81
C LEU A 16 13.78 -10.81 7.34
N ILE A 17 13.07 -11.49 8.24
CA ILE A 17 13.53 -12.76 8.80
C ILE A 17 13.60 -13.83 7.71
N ALA A 18 12.56 -14.00 6.91
CA ALA A 18 12.55 -15.01 5.84
C ALA A 18 13.54 -14.68 4.71
N GLY A 19 13.72 -13.39 4.38
CA GLY A 19 14.63 -12.96 3.33
C GLY A 19 16.11 -13.08 3.72
N LEU A 20 16.46 -12.62 4.93
CA LEU A 20 17.85 -12.59 5.40
C LEU A 20 18.33 -13.96 5.91
N PHE A 21 17.47 -14.63 6.68
CA PHE A 21 17.81 -15.87 7.37
C PHE A 21 17.19 -17.12 6.71
N GLY A 22 16.44 -16.96 5.62
CA GLY A 22 15.74 -18.07 4.94
C GLY A 22 16.65 -19.21 4.51
N LYS A 23 17.88 -18.90 4.10
CA LYS A 23 18.88 -19.90 3.72
C LYS A 23 19.23 -20.86 4.88
N TYR A 24 19.25 -20.35 6.11
CA TYR A 24 19.52 -21.14 7.33
C TYR A 24 18.27 -21.82 7.86
N LEU A 25 17.13 -21.14 7.79
CA LEU A 25 15.86 -21.62 8.33
C LEU A 25 15.18 -22.66 7.45
N LYS A 26 15.50 -22.69 6.13
CA LYS A 26 14.89 -23.60 5.16
C LYS A 26 13.35 -23.56 5.23
N GLU A 27 12.70 -24.69 5.44
CA GLU A 27 11.22 -24.78 5.55
C GLU A 27 10.64 -24.04 6.77
N LYS A 28 11.41 -23.89 7.84
CA LYS A 28 10.98 -23.13 9.02
C LYS A 28 10.87 -21.62 8.74
N ALA A 29 11.43 -21.12 7.63
CA ALA A 29 11.35 -19.72 7.27
C ALA A 29 9.90 -19.23 7.06
N ALA A 30 8.96 -20.10 6.70
CA ALA A 30 7.55 -19.75 6.51
C ALA A 30 6.83 -19.33 7.81
N TYR A 31 7.24 -19.85 8.96
CA TYR A 31 6.54 -19.58 10.22
C TYR A 31 6.57 -18.09 10.61
N PHE A 32 7.65 -17.38 10.32
CA PHE A 32 7.78 -15.96 10.67
C PHE A 32 6.85 -15.06 9.84
N PRO A 33 6.82 -15.14 8.49
CA PRO A 33 5.82 -14.45 7.70
C PRO A 33 4.39 -14.78 8.09
N ILE A 34 4.07 -16.05 8.29
CA ILE A 34 2.73 -16.50 8.71
C ILE A 34 2.36 -15.85 10.05
N ALA A 35 3.23 -15.93 11.06
CA ALA A 35 2.98 -15.33 12.37
C ALA A 35 2.83 -13.81 12.26
N GLY A 36 3.64 -13.15 11.42
CA GLY A 36 3.55 -11.71 11.18
C GLY A 36 2.21 -11.30 10.56
N VAL A 37 1.75 -12.04 9.54
CA VAL A 37 0.48 -11.72 8.85
C VAL A 37 -0.73 -12.06 9.71
N VAL A 38 -0.72 -13.20 10.44
CA VAL A 38 -1.78 -13.55 11.40
C VAL A 38 -1.83 -12.55 12.55
N GLY A 39 -0.68 -12.11 13.05
CA GLY A 39 -0.60 -11.03 14.04
C GLY A 39 -1.20 -9.72 13.51
N ALA A 40 -0.90 -9.34 12.26
CA ALA A 40 -1.51 -8.19 11.60
C ALA A 40 -3.03 -8.34 11.45
N PHE A 41 -3.53 -9.54 11.15
CA PHE A 41 -4.96 -9.82 11.11
C PHE A 41 -5.63 -9.60 12.47
N ILE A 42 -5.07 -10.11 13.55
CA ILE A 42 -5.62 -9.90 14.93
C ILE A 42 -5.68 -8.41 15.26
N LEU A 43 -4.62 -7.66 14.94
CA LEU A 43 -4.59 -6.21 15.15
C LEU A 43 -5.59 -5.48 14.25
N SER A 44 -5.81 -5.94 13.02
CA SER A 44 -6.81 -5.38 12.10
C SER A 44 -8.24 -5.59 12.60
N VAL A 45 -8.54 -6.75 13.19
CA VAL A 45 -9.83 -7.00 13.87
C VAL A 45 -10.01 -6.01 15.04
N SER A 46 -8.97 -5.81 15.87
CA SER A 46 -9.02 -4.81 16.93
C SER A 46 -9.23 -3.38 16.39
N ALA A 47 -8.55 -3.01 15.29
CA ALA A 47 -8.72 -1.71 14.66
C ALA A 47 -10.15 -1.51 14.11
N PHE A 48 -10.73 -2.56 13.55
CA PHE A 48 -12.12 -2.53 13.08
C PHE A 48 -13.11 -2.23 14.23
N PHE A 49 -12.96 -2.90 15.37
CA PHE A 49 -13.82 -2.61 16.53
C PHE A 49 -13.60 -1.20 17.10
N ASP A 50 -12.37 -0.66 17.07
CA ASP A 50 -12.12 0.73 17.45
C ASP A 50 -12.90 1.69 16.56
N VAL A 51 -12.87 1.46 15.24
CA VAL A 51 -13.56 2.32 14.27
C VAL A 51 -15.09 2.21 14.42
N VAL A 52 -15.62 1.02 14.69
CA VAL A 52 -17.05 0.82 15.00
C VAL A 52 -17.45 1.60 16.25
N ASN A 53 -16.58 1.70 17.26
CA ASN A 53 -16.77 2.51 18.47
C ASN A 53 -16.50 4.01 18.24
N GLY A 54 -16.31 4.46 17.01
CA GLY A 54 -16.17 5.87 16.64
C GLY A 54 -14.74 6.43 16.67
N VAL A 55 -13.74 5.59 16.93
CA VAL A 55 -12.32 6.02 16.87
C VAL A 55 -11.92 6.22 15.40
N LYS A 56 -11.46 7.43 15.08
CA LYS A 56 -10.83 7.74 13.79
C LYS A 56 -9.42 8.20 14.05
N LEU A 57 -8.48 7.74 13.25
CA LEU A 57 -7.07 8.11 13.35
C LEU A 57 -6.62 8.73 12.03
N ASN A 58 -5.94 9.87 12.11
CA ASN A 58 -5.16 10.43 11.02
C ASN A 58 -3.93 11.06 11.65
N GLU A 59 -2.81 10.36 11.59
CA GLU A 59 -1.59 10.75 12.31
C GLU A 59 -0.35 10.61 11.47
N ASN A 60 0.50 11.62 11.56
CA ASN A 60 1.80 11.66 10.93
C ASN A 60 2.87 11.18 11.92
N PHE A 61 3.64 10.17 11.53
CA PHE A 61 4.74 9.63 12.34
C PHE A 61 6.05 10.35 12.09
N TYR A 62 6.27 10.73 10.83
CA TYR A 62 7.56 11.23 10.39
C TYR A 62 7.38 12.17 9.18
N SER A 63 8.07 13.32 9.18
CA SER A 63 8.15 14.20 8.02
C SER A 63 9.23 13.68 7.07
N TRP A 64 8.80 13.18 5.91
CA TRP A 64 9.70 12.57 4.93
C TRP A 64 10.35 13.60 4.01
N ILE A 65 9.54 14.50 3.43
CA ILE A 65 10.00 15.55 2.55
C ILE A 65 9.45 16.87 3.07
N SER A 66 10.32 17.89 3.23
CA SER A 66 9.93 19.23 3.63
C SER A 66 10.81 20.24 2.87
N ILE A 67 10.27 20.85 1.81
CA ILE A 67 10.97 21.80 0.96
C ILE A 67 10.04 22.99 0.70
N GLY A 68 10.29 24.11 1.36
CA GLY A 68 9.43 25.30 1.25
C GLY A 68 7.99 25.01 1.68
N THR A 69 7.04 25.20 0.77
CA THR A 69 5.62 24.89 0.98
C THR A 69 5.25 23.43 0.74
N PHE A 70 6.15 22.64 0.13
CA PHE A 70 5.92 21.24 -0.16
C PHE A 70 6.33 20.40 1.06
N SER A 71 5.35 19.75 1.70
CA SER A 71 5.60 18.83 2.80
C SER A 71 4.85 17.53 2.58
N VAL A 72 5.54 16.41 2.78
CA VAL A 72 4.95 15.06 2.72
C VAL A 72 5.37 14.31 3.98
N ASN A 73 4.40 13.77 4.67
CA ASN A 73 4.59 13.02 5.88
C ASN A 73 4.37 11.53 5.64
N VAL A 74 5.06 10.69 6.39
CA VAL A 74 4.69 9.29 6.54
C VAL A 74 3.67 9.22 7.66
N GLY A 75 2.43 8.96 7.30
CA GLY A 75 1.32 8.91 8.23
C GLY A 75 0.28 7.89 7.83
N PHE A 76 -0.54 7.47 8.78
CA PHE A 76 -1.62 6.52 8.56
C PHE A 76 -2.96 7.12 8.92
N GLN A 77 -3.93 6.83 8.06
CA GLN A 77 -5.33 7.14 8.27
C GLN A 77 -6.09 5.83 8.50
N ILE A 78 -6.90 5.79 9.56
CA ILE A 78 -7.79 4.67 9.84
C ILE A 78 -9.20 5.21 10.01
N ASP A 79 -10.00 4.95 9.00
CA ASP A 79 -11.41 5.24 8.92
C ASP A 79 -12.21 3.96 8.63
N GLN A 80 -13.50 4.09 8.35
CA GLN A 80 -14.38 2.94 8.07
C GLN A 80 -13.93 2.15 6.85
N LEU A 81 -13.52 2.84 5.78
CA LEU A 81 -13.06 2.19 4.56
C LEU A 81 -11.75 1.44 4.79
N THR A 82 -10.79 2.11 5.41
CA THR A 82 -9.48 1.51 5.77
C THR A 82 -9.68 0.28 6.67
N ALA A 83 -10.54 0.36 7.69
CA ALA A 83 -10.79 -0.76 8.61
C ALA A 83 -11.34 -1.99 7.89
N VAL A 84 -12.30 -1.83 6.97
CA VAL A 84 -12.83 -2.93 6.15
C VAL A 84 -11.74 -3.50 5.24
N MET A 85 -10.96 -2.65 4.57
CA MET A 85 -9.88 -3.09 3.69
C MET A 85 -8.76 -3.81 4.45
N LEU A 86 -8.42 -3.38 5.66
CA LEU A 86 -7.47 -4.08 6.52
C LEU A 86 -7.93 -5.51 6.82
N LEU A 87 -9.21 -5.72 7.14
CA LEU A 87 -9.76 -7.06 7.37
C LEU A 87 -9.67 -7.92 6.11
N VAL A 88 -10.06 -7.39 4.95
CA VAL A 88 -10.01 -8.13 3.67
C VAL A 88 -8.58 -8.54 3.36
N VAL A 89 -7.64 -7.59 3.37
CA VAL A 89 -6.23 -7.83 3.01
C VAL A 89 -5.59 -8.83 3.97
N THR A 90 -5.73 -8.64 5.28
CA THR A 90 -5.05 -9.50 6.26
C THR A 90 -5.68 -10.88 6.37
N THR A 91 -7.01 -11.02 6.19
CA THR A 91 -7.68 -12.32 6.14
C THR A 91 -7.20 -13.14 4.95
N LEU A 92 -7.31 -12.57 3.74
CA LEU A 92 -6.91 -13.27 2.52
C LEU A 92 -5.42 -13.59 2.55
N SER A 93 -4.58 -12.66 2.97
CA SER A 93 -3.14 -12.88 3.08
C SER A 93 -2.81 -14.00 4.07
N SER A 94 -3.48 -14.06 5.23
CA SER A 94 -3.28 -15.14 6.21
C SER A 94 -3.63 -16.51 5.61
N LEU A 95 -4.77 -16.62 4.94
CA LEU A 95 -5.19 -17.86 4.28
C LEU A 95 -4.22 -18.29 3.19
N ILE A 96 -3.77 -17.35 2.35
CA ILE A 96 -2.81 -17.61 1.27
C ILE A 96 -1.47 -18.06 1.85
N HIS A 97 -0.96 -17.42 2.90
CA HIS A 97 0.29 -17.82 3.54
C HIS A 97 0.20 -19.25 4.10
N ILE A 98 -0.89 -19.59 4.80
CA ILE A 98 -1.10 -20.95 5.36
C ILE A 98 -1.20 -21.97 4.22
N TYR A 99 -2.00 -21.69 3.18
CA TYR A 99 -2.14 -22.56 2.02
C TYR A 99 -0.80 -22.82 1.33
N SER A 100 0.02 -21.76 1.20
CA SER A 100 1.32 -21.82 0.51
C SER A 100 2.33 -22.72 1.19
N VAL A 101 2.16 -23.08 2.46
CA VAL A 101 3.02 -24.05 3.14
C VAL A 101 3.00 -25.40 2.43
N GLY A 102 1.81 -25.89 2.10
CA GLY A 102 1.66 -27.13 1.32
C GLY A 102 2.01 -26.95 -0.15
N TYR A 103 1.58 -25.81 -0.75
CA TYR A 103 1.77 -25.54 -2.17
C TYR A 103 3.25 -25.46 -2.58
N MET A 104 4.08 -24.83 -1.75
CA MET A 104 5.52 -24.61 -2.03
C MET A 104 6.42 -25.66 -1.38
N HIS A 105 5.86 -26.69 -0.77
CA HIS A 105 6.63 -27.74 -0.10
C HIS A 105 7.63 -28.38 -1.07
N GLY A 106 8.89 -28.47 -0.65
CA GLY A 106 9.96 -29.08 -1.46
C GLY A 106 10.56 -28.17 -2.55
N ASP A 107 10.04 -26.95 -2.76
CA ASP A 107 10.63 -26.00 -3.71
C ASP A 107 11.92 -25.38 -3.16
N LYS A 108 12.96 -25.28 -4.00
CA LYS A 108 14.27 -24.67 -3.64
C LYS A 108 14.13 -23.21 -3.24
N GLY A 109 13.13 -22.51 -3.78
CA GLY A 109 12.84 -21.10 -3.52
C GLY A 109 11.88 -20.86 -2.36
N TYR A 110 11.52 -21.89 -1.58
CA TYR A 110 10.55 -21.80 -0.51
C TYR A 110 10.69 -20.56 0.40
N PRO A 111 11.85 -20.28 1.02
CA PRO A 111 11.99 -19.09 1.87
C PRO A 111 11.80 -17.77 1.10
N ARG A 112 12.28 -17.72 -0.15
CA ARG A 112 12.16 -16.54 -1.01
C ARG A 112 10.71 -16.24 -1.37
N PHE A 113 9.90 -17.28 -1.62
CA PHE A 113 8.48 -17.15 -1.89
C PHE A 113 7.75 -16.48 -0.71
N PHE A 114 7.96 -16.98 0.51
CA PHE A 114 7.34 -16.43 1.70
C PHE A 114 7.82 -15.02 2.03
N ALA A 115 9.09 -14.71 1.76
CA ALA A 115 9.59 -13.35 1.88
C ALA A 115 8.85 -12.40 0.92
N TYR A 116 8.73 -12.74 -0.36
CA TYR A 116 8.03 -11.91 -1.33
C TYR A 116 6.54 -11.75 -1.02
N LEU A 117 5.89 -12.79 -0.54
CA LEU A 117 4.49 -12.76 -0.18
C LEU A 117 4.23 -11.86 1.04
N ALA A 118 5.12 -11.91 2.04
CA ALA A 118 5.06 -11.03 3.20
C ALA A 118 5.36 -9.56 2.84
N LEU A 119 6.32 -9.33 1.95
CA LEU A 119 6.62 -7.99 1.44
C LEU A 119 5.45 -7.41 0.64
N PHE A 120 4.78 -8.23 -0.16
CA PHE A 120 3.55 -7.84 -0.85
C PHE A 120 2.48 -7.39 0.15
N THR A 121 2.25 -8.18 1.22
CA THR A 121 1.28 -7.84 2.26
C THR A 121 1.65 -6.54 2.96
N PHE A 122 2.93 -6.32 3.27
CA PHE A 122 3.42 -5.07 3.84
C PHE A 122 3.05 -3.86 2.97
N PHE A 123 3.42 -3.87 1.68
CA PHE A 123 3.14 -2.75 0.79
C PHE A 123 1.65 -2.55 0.55
N MET A 124 0.86 -3.63 0.51
CA MET A 124 -0.59 -3.53 0.41
C MET A 124 -1.21 -2.86 1.65
N LEU A 125 -0.70 -3.15 2.84
CA LEU A 125 -1.13 -2.49 4.07
C LEU A 125 -0.70 -1.02 4.12
N VAL A 126 0.52 -0.69 3.67
CA VAL A 126 0.96 0.71 3.52
C VAL A 126 0.06 1.47 2.56
N LEU A 127 -0.28 0.87 1.41
CA LEU A 127 -1.20 1.44 0.43
C LEU A 127 -2.57 1.77 1.04
N VAL A 128 -3.15 0.82 1.76
CA VAL A 128 -4.50 0.94 2.34
C VAL A 128 -4.53 1.95 3.50
N MET A 129 -3.45 2.04 4.27
CA MET A 129 -3.36 2.90 5.44
C MET A 129 -2.80 4.30 5.15
N ALA A 130 -2.28 4.56 3.96
CA ALA A 130 -1.70 5.85 3.60
C ALA A 130 -2.67 7.00 3.86
N ASN A 131 -2.19 8.13 4.40
CA ASN A 131 -2.98 9.33 4.61
C ASN A 131 -2.73 10.43 3.56
N ASN A 132 -1.89 10.17 2.58
CA ASN A 132 -1.60 11.10 1.49
C ASN A 132 -1.32 10.36 0.17
N PHE A 133 -1.47 11.07 -0.95
CA PHE A 133 -1.34 10.51 -2.30
C PHE A 133 0.06 10.02 -2.61
N LEU A 134 1.12 10.60 -2.04
CA LEU A 134 2.48 10.15 -2.32
C LEU A 134 2.81 8.85 -1.59
N LEU A 135 2.42 8.71 -0.31
CA LEU A 135 2.61 7.47 0.44
C LEU A 135 1.75 6.33 -0.17
N MET A 136 0.53 6.65 -0.62
CA MET A 136 -0.31 5.71 -1.37
C MET A 136 0.40 5.23 -2.64
N PHE A 137 1.03 6.13 -3.39
CA PHE A 137 1.81 5.77 -4.58
C PHE A 137 3.01 4.88 -4.24
N VAL A 138 3.71 5.12 -3.13
CA VAL A 138 4.82 4.24 -2.68
C VAL A 138 4.31 2.83 -2.39
N GLY A 139 3.17 2.71 -1.71
CA GLY A 139 2.52 1.40 -1.48
C GLY A 139 2.16 0.70 -2.79
N TRP A 140 1.58 1.45 -3.74
CA TRP A 140 1.20 0.96 -5.07
C TRP A 140 2.40 0.41 -5.86
N GLU A 141 3.49 1.17 -5.92
CA GLU A 141 4.74 0.77 -6.57
C GLU A 141 5.35 -0.48 -5.92
N GLY A 142 5.31 -0.55 -4.58
CA GLY A 142 5.79 -1.70 -3.84
C GLY A 142 4.99 -2.97 -4.13
N VAL A 143 3.67 -2.88 -4.24
CA VAL A 143 2.79 -3.99 -4.66
C VAL A 143 3.11 -4.41 -6.10
N GLY A 144 3.31 -3.45 -7.00
CA GLY A 144 3.71 -3.71 -8.40
C GLY A 144 5.04 -4.48 -8.49
N LEU A 145 6.04 -4.05 -7.72
CA LEU A 145 7.33 -4.75 -7.63
C LEU A 145 7.17 -6.18 -7.09
N CYS A 146 6.42 -6.36 -6.01
CA CYS A 146 6.19 -7.69 -5.44
C CYS A 146 5.42 -8.60 -6.39
N SER A 147 4.46 -8.06 -7.15
CA SER A 147 3.77 -8.79 -8.21
C SER A 147 4.73 -9.30 -9.27
N TYR A 148 5.65 -8.46 -9.75
CA TYR A 148 6.69 -8.86 -10.67
C TYR A 148 7.53 -10.02 -10.13
N LEU A 149 7.97 -9.91 -8.86
CA LEU A 149 8.81 -10.94 -8.22
C LEU A 149 8.06 -12.26 -8.02
N LEU A 150 6.75 -12.22 -7.78
CA LEU A 150 5.92 -13.41 -7.58
C LEU A 150 5.50 -14.04 -8.91
N ILE A 151 5.15 -13.26 -9.94
CA ILE A 151 4.81 -13.77 -11.29
C ILE A 151 6.06 -14.42 -11.91
N GLY A 152 7.21 -13.75 -11.83
CA GLY A 152 8.49 -14.23 -12.30
C GLY A 152 9.22 -15.16 -11.32
N PHE A 153 8.53 -15.74 -10.34
CA PHE A 153 9.16 -16.51 -9.26
C PHE A 153 10.03 -17.66 -9.77
N TRP A 154 9.51 -18.44 -10.73
CA TRP A 154 10.26 -19.47 -11.46
C TRP A 154 10.99 -18.88 -12.68
N TYR A 155 11.93 -17.98 -12.45
CA TYR A 155 12.65 -17.22 -13.48
C TYR A 155 13.41 -18.10 -14.47
N GLU A 156 13.70 -19.36 -14.12
CA GLU A 156 14.29 -20.37 -15.02
C GLU A 156 13.33 -20.74 -16.18
N LYS A 157 12.01 -20.58 -15.98
CA LYS A 157 10.99 -20.77 -17.00
C LYS A 157 10.82 -19.47 -17.78
N LYS A 158 11.20 -19.48 -19.06
CA LYS A 158 11.07 -18.30 -19.94
C LYS A 158 9.66 -17.70 -19.93
N SER A 159 8.62 -18.54 -19.95
CA SER A 159 7.23 -18.08 -19.90
C SER A 159 6.88 -17.29 -18.64
N ALA A 160 7.42 -17.69 -17.48
CA ALA A 160 7.19 -16.97 -16.21
C ALA A 160 7.97 -15.64 -16.19
N SER A 161 9.22 -15.65 -16.67
CA SER A 161 10.03 -14.44 -16.77
C SER A 161 9.39 -13.42 -17.73
N ASP A 162 8.98 -13.85 -18.92
CA ASP A 162 8.33 -12.99 -19.92
C ASP A 162 7.00 -12.44 -19.38
N ALA A 163 6.21 -13.24 -18.66
CA ALA A 163 4.97 -12.80 -18.03
C ALA A 163 5.22 -11.75 -16.93
N GLY A 164 6.25 -11.95 -16.10
CA GLY A 164 6.64 -10.98 -15.08
C GLY A 164 7.07 -9.65 -15.70
N ILE A 165 7.92 -9.67 -16.71
CA ILE A 165 8.37 -8.46 -17.44
C ILE A 165 7.17 -7.75 -18.07
N LYS A 166 6.27 -8.48 -18.73
CA LYS A 166 5.07 -7.91 -19.33
C LYS A 166 4.19 -7.23 -18.29
N ALA A 167 3.92 -7.88 -17.16
CA ALA A 167 3.11 -7.31 -16.08
C ALA A 167 3.74 -6.03 -15.53
N PHE A 168 5.06 -6.05 -15.28
CA PHE A 168 5.77 -4.89 -14.76
C PHE A 168 5.76 -3.71 -15.72
N VAL A 169 6.06 -3.92 -17.00
CA VAL A 169 6.10 -2.85 -18.02
C VAL A 169 4.72 -2.24 -18.23
N VAL A 170 3.67 -3.06 -18.32
CA VAL A 170 2.30 -2.57 -18.51
C VAL A 170 1.85 -1.73 -17.30
N ASN A 171 2.12 -2.20 -16.08
CA ASN A 171 1.82 -1.43 -14.88
C ASN A 171 2.58 -0.10 -14.86
N ARG A 172 3.86 -0.08 -15.28
CA ARG A 172 4.68 1.14 -15.30
C ARG A 172 4.10 2.23 -16.23
N VAL A 173 3.47 1.84 -17.33
CA VAL A 173 2.74 2.79 -18.20
C VAL A 173 1.58 3.44 -17.46
N GLY A 174 0.82 2.66 -16.66
CA GLY A 174 -0.24 3.18 -15.79
C GLY A 174 0.30 4.08 -14.68
N ASP A 175 1.43 3.71 -14.08
CA ASP A 175 2.08 4.45 -13.00
C ASP A 175 2.54 5.84 -13.43
N PHE A 176 2.94 6.01 -14.69
CA PHE A 176 3.21 7.33 -15.26
C PHE A 176 1.98 8.24 -15.19
N GLY A 177 0.80 7.73 -15.54
CA GLY A 177 -0.47 8.46 -15.40
C GLY A 177 -0.79 8.78 -13.94
N PHE A 178 -0.49 7.86 -13.02
CA PHE A 178 -0.70 8.07 -11.59
C PHE A 178 0.21 9.19 -11.04
N VAL A 179 1.50 9.20 -11.39
CA VAL A 179 2.42 10.28 -11.01
C VAL A 179 1.93 11.63 -11.53
N LEU A 180 1.50 11.71 -12.79
CA LEU A 180 0.92 12.94 -13.34
C LEU A 180 -0.31 13.41 -12.56
N ALA A 181 -1.18 12.47 -12.14
CA ALA A 181 -2.34 12.79 -11.32
C ALA A 181 -1.94 13.36 -9.95
N VAL A 182 -0.95 12.76 -9.27
CA VAL A 182 -0.42 13.25 -7.99
C VAL A 182 0.16 14.66 -8.15
N LEU A 183 0.92 14.91 -9.21
CA LEU A 183 1.46 16.24 -9.50
C LEU A 183 0.35 17.27 -9.77
N LEU A 184 -0.69 16.90 -10.52
CA LEU A 184 -1.84 17.76 -10.78
C LEU A 184 -2.62 18.08 -9.50
N ILE A 185 -2.78 17.11 -8.59
CA ILE A 185 -3.38 17.34 -7.28
C ILE A 185 -2.58 18.39 -6.52
N PHE A 186 -1.26 18.23 -6.45
CA PHE A 186 -0.40 19.20 -5.77
C PHE A 186 -0.48 20.60 -6.40
N LEU A 187 -0.43 20.70 -7.73
CA LEU A 187 -0.56 21.98 -8.44
C LEU A 187 -1.92 22.66 -8.23
N THR A 188 -2.97 21.87 -8.02
CA THR A 188 -4.34 22.39 -7.87
C THR A 188 -4.65 22.78 -6.43
N PHE A 189 -4.23 21.97 -5.45
CA PHE A 189 -4.60 22.11 -4.05
C PHE A 189 -3.45 22.58 -3.15
N GLY A 190 -2.19 22.57 -3.63
CA GLY A 190 -1.00 22.93 -2.85
C GLY A 190 -0.58 21.90 -1.80
N THR A 191 -1.30 20.80 -1.70
CA THR A 191 -1.07 19.72 -0.72
C THR A 191 -1.35 18.34 -1.33
N LEU A 192 -0.78 17.28 -0.73
CA LEU A 192 -1.05 15.89 -1.09
C LEU A 192 -1.79 15.13 0.02
N ASP A 193 -2.07 15.76 1.17
CA ASP A 193 -2.79 15.16 2.27
C ASP A 193 -4.28 14.97 1.92
N PHE A 194 -4.83 13.79 2.18
CA PHE A 194 -6.22 13.47 1.83
C PHE A 194 -7.21 14.40 2.53
N SER A 195 -6.99 14.69 3.80
CA SER A 195 -7.92 15.51 4.58
C SER A 195 -8.01 16.95 4.04
N GLU A 196 -6.88 17.53 3.64
CA GLU A 196 -6.81 18.88 3.09
C GLU A 196 -7.38 18.96 1.67
N VAL A 197 -7.03 17.97 0.82
CA VAL A 197 -7.55 17.90 -0.55
C VAL A 197 -9.06 17.72 -0.54
N PHE A 198 -9.60 16.83 0.27
CA PHE A 198 -11.05 16.58 0.33
C PHE A 198 -11.82 17.75 0.95
N ALA A 199 -11.23 18.48 1.89
CA ALA A 199 -11.83 19.71 2.41
C ALA A 199 -11.89 20.83 1.37
N SER A 200 -10.89 20.91 0.50
CA SER A 200 -10.78 21.97 -0.53
C SER A 200 -11.53 21.65 -1.83
N ALA A 201 -11.81 20.37 -2.11
CA ALA A 201 -12.43 19.91 -3.36
C ALA A 201 -13.83 20.53 -3.62
N PRO A 202 -14.75 20.62 -2.66
CA PRO A 202 -16.06 21.24 -2.88
C PRO A 202 -15.97 22.70 -3.32
N THR A 203 -15.06 23.46 -2.72
CA THR A 203 -14.84 24.89 -3.02
C THR A 203 -14.28 25.09 -4.43
N SER A 204 -13.36 24.23 -4.87
CA SER A 204 -12.77 24.30 -6.21
C SER A 204 -13.77 23.95 -7.33
N VAL A 205 -14.75 23.07 -7.06
CA VAL A 205 -15.85 22.77 -7.98
C VAL A 205 -16.77 23.98 -8.14
N GLY A 206 -17.08 24.69 -7.04
CA GLY A 206 -17.88 25.93 -7.06
C GLY A 206 -17.23 27.00 -7.92
N MET A 207 -15.94 27.28 -7.73
CA MET A 207 -15.20 28.27 -8.54
C MET A 207 -15.16 27.94 -10.04
N ARG A 208 -15.17 26.67 -10.41
CA ARG A 208 -15.21 26.26 -11.82
C ARG A 208 -16.57 26.55 -12.46
N HIS A 209 -17.65 26.44 -11.72
CA HIS A 209 -18.98 26.81 -12.18
C HIS A 209 -19.13 28.33 -12.37
N GLU A 210 -18.60 29.12 -11.45
CA GLU A 210 -18.58 30.59 -11.58
C GLU A 210 -17.76 31.06 -12.77
N ARG A 211 -16.59 30.48 -13.03
CA ARG A 211 -15.77 30.82 -14.23
C ARG A 211 -16.46 30.42 -15.55
N LYS A 212 -17.31 29.39 -15.58
CA LYS A 212 -18.10 29.07 -16.77
C LYS A 212 -19.31 29.99 -16.98
N GLY A 213 -19.75 30.68 -15.93
CA GLY A 213 -20.84 31.66 -15.99
C GLY A 213 -20.38 33.07 -16.41
N TYR A 214 -19.08 33.36 -16.42
CA TYR A 214 -18.56 34.69 -16.87
C TYR A 214 -18.56 34.74 -18.41
N ARG A 215 -19.71 35.17 -19.00
CA ARG A 215 -19.75 35.76 -20.32
C ARG A 215 -19.34 37.26 -20.12
N PRO A 216 -18.25 37.75 -20.73
CA PRO A 216 -18.10 39.17 -20.85
C PRO A 216 -19.22 39.64 -21.77
N GLU A 217 -20.19 40.37 -21.22
CA GLU A 217 -21.11 41.13 -22.05
C GLU A 217 -20.26 42.07 -22.87
N LEU A 218 -20.33 41.90 -24.18
CA LEU A 218 -19.83 42.84 -25.17
C LEU A 218 -20.62 44.14 -24.94
N ALA A 219 -20.05 45.08 -24.16
CA ALA A 219 -20.53 46.45 -24.14
C ALA A 219 -20.14 47.08 -25.49
N VAL A 220 -21.15 47.42 -26.24
CA VAL A 220 -21.11 48.28 -27.45
C VAL A 220 -20.70 49.67 -27.06
#